data_ec687289bbabba35b0a7a76393c7d9ad
#
_entry.id   ec687289bbabba35b0a7a76393c7d9ad
#
_cell.length_a   1.000
_cell.length_b   1.000
_cell.length_c   1.000
_cell.angle_alpha   90.00
_cell.angle_beta   90.00
_cell.angle_gamma   90.00
#
_symmetry.space_group_name_H-M   'P 1'
#
loop_
_entity.id
_entity.type
_entity.pdbx_description
1 polymer ?
#
loop_
_entity_poly.entity_id
_entity_poly.type
_entity_poly.pdbx_seq_one_letter_code
_entity_poly.pdbx_strand_id
1 'polypeptide(L)'
;MTTLDVDRLRSETPGTRQVNHLNNAGAGLMPNPVCRTIVEHLELESQIGGYEAAEKRREEIEAVYRALGQLIGADIENIAL
;
A
#
# COMPACT_ATOMS: atom_id res chain seq x y z
N MET A 1 -16.91 14.92 -5.73
CA MET A 1 -16.50 13.68 -4.99
C MET A 1 -16.66 12.48 -5.91
N THR A 2 -15.62 11.72 -6.05
CA THR A 2 -15.65 10.52 -6.88
C THR A 2 -16.33 9.39 -6.14
N THR A 3 -17.30 8.71 -6.78
CA THR A 3 -17.91 7.52 -6.23
C THR A 3 -16.93 6.35 -6.31
N LEU A 4 -16.80 5.58 -5.23
CA LEU A 4 -15.95 4.40 -5.21
C LEU A 4 -16.58 3.29 -6.06
N ASP A 5 -15.76 2.67 -6.91
CA ASP A 5 -16.13 1.47 -7.62
C ASP A 5 -15.94 0.25 -6.72
N VAL A 6 -16.99 -0.07 -5.95
CA VAL A 6 -16.95 -1.13 -4.95
C VAL A 6 -16.71 -2.50 -5.58
N ASP A 7 -17.30 -2.76 -6.75
CA ASP A 7 -17.14 -4.06 -7.42
C ASP A 7 -15.69 -4.27 -7.88
N ARG A 8 -15.06 -3.23 -8.41
CA ARG A 8 -13.65 -3.27 -8.77
C ARG A 8 -12.78 -3.50 -7.53
N LEU A 9 -13.01 -2.75 -6.45
CA LEU A 9 -12.24 -2.89 -5.22
C LEU A 9 -12.35 -4.30 -4.65
N ARG A 10 -13.55 -4.89 -4.67
CA ARG A 10 -13.74 -6.28 -4.24
C ARG A 10 -13.02 -7.27 -5.15
N SER A 11 -13.07 -7.07 -6.45
CA SER A 11 -12.39 -7.97 -7.41
C SER A 11 -10.88 -7.94 -7.23
N GLU A 12 -10.32 -6.80 -6.87
CA GLU A 12 -8.88 -6.62 -6.62
C GLU A 12 -8.44 -7.06 -5.23
N THR A 13 -9.37 -7.46 -4.37
CA THR A 13 -9.09 -7.89 -2.98
C THR A 13 -9.60 -9.31 -2.76
N PRO A 14 -8.78 -10.34 -3.10
CA PRO A 14 -9.25 -11.73 -3.13
C PRO A 14 -9.83 -12.24 -1.81
N GLY A 15 -9.34 -11.74 -0.68
CA GLY A 15 -9.82 -12.12 0.64
C GLY A 15 -11.31 -11.85 0.85
N THR A 16 -11.92 -10.93 0.10
CA THR A 16 -13.35 -10.63 0.21
C THR A 16 -14.25 -11.84 -0.14
N ARG A 17 -13.71 -12.79 -0.91
CA ARG A 17 -14.42 -14.01 -1.30
C ARG A 17 -14.20 -15.15 -0.33
N GLN A 18 -13.21 -15.03 0.55
CA GLN A 18 -12.78 -16.12 1.44
C GLN A 18 -13.26 -15.93 2.87
N VAL A 19 -13.31 -14.69 3.33
CA VAL A 19 -13.63 -14.39 4.73
C VAL A 19 -14.56 -13.18 4.82
N ASN A 20 -15.35 -13.14 5.89
CA ASN A 20 -16.10 -11.94 6.28
C ASN A 20 -15.23 -11.17 7.28
N HIS A 21 -14.33 -10.32 6.76
CA HIS A 21 -13.32 -9.63 7.55
C HIS A 21 -13.92 -8.41 8.24
N LEU A 22 -13.94 -8.42 9.57
CA LEU A 22 -14.53 -7.37 10.38
C LEU A 22 -13.51 -6.58 11.22
N ASN A 23 -12.24 -6.97 11.20
CA ASN A 23 -11.19 -6.36 12.00
C ASN A 23 -10.25 -5.49 11.16
N ASN A 24 -10.81 -4.52 10.43
CA ASN A 24 -10.00 -3.61 9.60
C ASN A 24 -9.15 -2.64 10.43
N ALA A 25 -9.54 -2.37 11.68
CA ALA A 25 -8.74 -1.55 12.58
C ALA A 25 -7.41 -2.22 12.96
N GLY A 26 -7.40 -3.55 13.05
CA GLY A 26 -6.18 -4.32 13.30
C GLY A 26 -5.32 -4.44 12.04
N ALA A 27 -5.92 -4.95 10.98
CA ALA A 27 -5.30 -5.03 9.66
C ALA A 27 -6.38 -5.24 8.60
N GLY A 28 -6.38 -4.45 7.55
CA GLY A 28 -7.29 -4.64 6.41
C GLY A 28 -6.86 -5.81 5.53
N LEU A 29 -7.79 -6.31 4.73
CA LEU A 29 -7.46 -7.27 3.69
C LEU A 29 -6.54 -6.62 2.65
N MET A 30 -5.55 -7.36 2.18
CA MET A 30 -4.56 -6.84 1.25
C MET A 30 -5.08 -6.90 -0.19
N PRO A 31 -5.21 -5.76 -0.90
CA PRO A 31 -5.54 -5.77 -2.32
C PRO A 31 -4.36 -6.24 -3.17
N ASN A 32 -4.64 -6.74 -4.36
CA ASN A 32 -3.62 -7.26 -5.28
C ASN A 32 -2.48 -6.26 -5.58
N PRO A 33 -2.74 -4.97 -5.85
CA PRO A 33 -1.66 -4.02 -6.10
C PRO A 33 -0.68 -3.90 -4.93
N VAL A 34 -1.17 -3.93 -3.70
CA VAL A 34 -0.34 -3.87 -2.49
C VAL A 34 0.52 -5.14 -2.36
N CYS A 35 -0.10 -6.31 -2.49
CA CYS A 35 0.61 -7.58 -2.44
C CYS A 35 1.72 -7.66 -3.50
N ARG A 36 1.40 -7.26 -4.73
CA ARG A 36 2.35 -7.24 -5.84
C ARG A 36 3.53 -6.34 -5.56
N THR A 37 3.29 -5.13 -5.05
CA THR A 37 4.35 -4.18 -4.72
C THR A 37 5.29 -4.73 -3.66
N ILE A 38 4.77 -5.38 -2.64
CA ILE A 38 5.58 -6.00 -1.58
C ILE A 38 6.46 -7.12 -2.16
N VAL A 39 5.88 -8.00 -2.96
CA VAL A 39 6.62 -9.12 -3.58
C VAL A 39 7.72 -8.60 -4.50
N GLU A 40 7.42 -7.62 -5.35
CA GLU A 40 8.40 -7.01 -6.26
C GLU A 40 9.55 -6.36 -5.49
N HIS A 41 9.27 -5.72 -4.35
CA HIS A 41 10.32 -5.13 -3.53
C HIS A 41 11.21 -6.20 -2.88
N LEU A 42 10.62 -7.27 -2.36
CA LEU A 42 11.40 -8.40 -1.81
C LEU A 42 12.27 -9.06 -2.87
N GLU A 43 11.76 -9.22 -4.07
CA GLU A 43 12.56 -9.74 -5.20
C GLU A 43 13.73 -8.81 -5.53
N LEU A 44 13.50 -7.50 -5.54
CA LEU A 44 14.54 -6.51 -5.76
C LEU A 44 15.63 -6.58 -4.67
N GLU A 45 15.21 -6.66 -3.39
CA GLU A 45 16.16 -6.82 -2.28
C GLU A 45 17.00 -8.08 -2.42
N SER A 46 16.41 -9.17 -2.88
CA SER A 46 17.16 -10.43 -3.09
C SER A 46 18.21 -10.33 -4.19
N GLN A 47 18.00 -9.43 -5.15
CA GLN A 47 18.90 -9.25 -6.28
C GLN A 47 20.01 -8.24 -6.03
N ILE A 48 19.73 -7.15 -5.34
CA ILE A 48 20.67 -6.03 -5.17
C ILE A 48 20.96 -5.65 -3.73
N GLY A 49 20.28 -6.24 -2.76
CA GLY A 49 20.44 -5.91 -1.34
C GLY A 49 19.40 -4.91 -0.84
N GLY A 50 19.17 -4.91 0.47
CA GLY A 50 18.10 -4.12 1.09
C GLY A 50 18.33 -2.62 1.02
N TYR A 51 19.54 -2.14 1.29
CA TYR A 51 19.84 -0.70 1.22
C TYR A 51 19.79 -0.18 -0.20
N GLU A 52 20.33 -0.95 -1.14
CA GLU A 52 20.34 -0.60 -2.56
C GLU A 52 18.93 -0.58 -3.14
N ALA A 53 18.08 -1.53 -2.72
CA ALA A 53 16.68 -1.55 -3.12
C ALA A 53 15.92 -0.33 -2.59
N ALA A 54 16.14 0.04 -1.33
CA ALA A 54 15.53 1.23 -0.74
C ALA A 54 15.96 2.51 -1.47
N GLU A 55 17.22 2.62 -1.84
CA GLU A 55 17.74 3.75 -2.61
C GLU A 55 17.09 3.83 -4.00
N LYS A 56 17.00 2.69 -4.68
CA LYS A 56 16.38 2.62 -6.00
C LYS A 56 14.90 3.00 -5.97
N ARG A 57 14.21 2.71 -4.86
CA ARG A 57 12.78 2.98 -4.66
C ARG A 57 12.51 4.21 -3.81
N ARG A 58 13.50 5.08 -3.65
CA ARG A 58 13.40 6.24 -2.75
C ARG A 58 12.18 7.11 -3.06
N GLU A 59 11.93 7.42 -4.34
CA GLU A 59 10.82 8.29 -4.73
C GLU A 59 9.47 7.67 -4.36
N GLU A 60 9.30 6.36 -4.59
CA GLU A 60 8.07 5.66 -4.23
C GLU A 60 7.88 5.56 -2.72
N ILE A 61 8.96 5.38 -1.97
CA ILE A 61 8.91 5.35 -0.50
C ILE A 61 8.53 6.73 0.04
N GLU A 62 9.13 7.79 -0.48
CA GLU A 62 8.79 9.16 -0.09
C GLU A 62 7.37 9.54 -0.49
N ALA A 63 6.86 8.99 -1.59
CA ALA A 63 5.49 9.23 -2.03
C ALA A 63 4.43 8.76 -1.02
N VAL A 64 4.77 7.86 -0.09
CA VAL A 64 3.86 7.43 0.98
C VAL A 64 3.41 8.62 1.83
N TYR A 65 4.33 9.52 2.17
CA TYR A 65 4.01 10.71 2.96
C TYR A 65 3.03 11.63 2.21
N ARG A 66 3.24 11.84 0.91
CA ARG A 66 2.32 12.63 0.09
C ARG A 66 0.95 11.98 0.00
N ALA A 67 0.89 10.68 -0.20
CA ALA A 67 -0.37 9.95 -0.29
C ALA A 67 -1.15 10.02 1.02
N LEU A 68 -0.49 9.83 2.15
CA LEU A 68 -1.12 9.96 3.47
C LEU A 68 -1.58 11.38 3.74
N GLY A 69 -0.76 12.37 3.39
CA GLY A 69 -1.14 13.78 3.53
C GLY A 69 -2.41 14.12 2.75
N GLN A 70 -2.54 13.63 1.53
CA GLN A 70 -3.75 13.82 0.72
C GLN A 70 -4.96 13.12 1.34
N LEU A 71 -4.76 11.91 1.84
CA LEU A 71 -5.85 11.11 2.38
C LEU A 71 -6.47 11.73 3.64
N ILE A 72 -5.64 12.25 4.54
CA ILE A 72 -6.09 12.77 5.84
C ILE A 72 -6.10 14.30 5.92
N GLY A 73 -5.72 15.00 4.86
CA GLY A 73 -5.69 16.46 4.84
C GLY A 73 -4.60 17.06 5.73
N ALA A 74 -3.44 16.44 5.81
CA ALA A 74 -2.31 16.90 6.63
C ALA A 74 -1.12 17.26 5.76
N ASP A 75 -0.27 18.17 6.27
CA ASP A 75 1.02 18.46 5.66
C ASP A 75 1.99 17.31 5.89
N ILE A 76 2.84 17.02 4.91
CA ILE A 76 3.78 15.90 4.97
C ILE A 76 4.73 15.98 6.17
N GLU A 77 5.07 17.19 6.59
CA GLU A 77 5.95 17.44 7.74
C GLU A 77 5.35 16.96 9.07
N ASN A 78 4.02 16.81 9.12
CA ASN A 78 3.28 16.37 10.30
C ASN A 78 2.98 14.87 10.30
N ILE A 79 3.53 14.12 9.34
CA ILE A 79 3.32 12.68 9.21
C ILE A 79 4.59 11.94 9.61
N ALA A 80 4.47 11.00 10.54
CA ALA A 80 5.52 10.08 10.95
C ALA A 80 5.05 8.64 10.75
N LEU A 81 5.94 7.80 10.26
CA LEU A 81 5.69 6.38 10.07
C LEU A 81 6.51 5.53 11.04
#